data_ae54ff892c7ccb04567527ba2791b72a
#
_entry.id   ae54ff892c7ccb04567527ba2791b72a
#
_cell.length_a   1.000
_cell.length_b   1.000
_cell.length_c   1.000
_cell.angle_alpha   90.00
_cell.angle_beta   90.00
_cell.angle_gamma   90.00
#
_symmetry.space_group_name_H-M   'P 1'
#
loop_
_entity.id
_entity.type
_entity.pdbx_description
1 polymer ?
#
loop_
_entity_poly.entity_id
_entity_poly.type
_entity_poly.pdbx_seq_one_letter_code
_entity_poly.pdbx_strand_id
1 'polypeptide(L)'
;MMLAVALTGAARADVFRILDDPRDAAQARVDLIQQADSEIHALYFLARNDRITLTALALLRDARRRGVPSVRLIVDANFMRIPKAVLAHLRDEGVEVRVYHPVSVRHPSWLVRRMHEKVVIVDGERYITGGRNLAEAYFGMARRKNYVDRDVYVEGASAGDADQHFETLWSSEHVSRLKVHVSKRESASAEELLDRVLFELSCGNGFVKLDTGTDWSHEQRAVAEVDFLHDPVDAAEGERVAYRLAEIIEGATTSIVIESPYLVPPKPLLALLEKKLKEGVYVQIVTNSLRSTDGVLPQAGYLKYRRRLARAGIDVREYKGPAPLHAKSAVVDGRVALIGSYNIDPRSQNLNTEVMCVVEDEALAQELLDSIDLHLQNAWRIHGNGRPARVERYPNVSHAKKVRAWLARFLLPIVENQL
;
A
#
# COMPACT_ATOMS: atom_id res chain seq x y z
N MET A 1 37.77 -34.16 23.21
CA MET A 1 36.38 -34.31 22.72
C MET A 1 35.59 -33.09 23.21
N MET A 2 35.62 -32.00 22.42
CA MET A 2 34.90 -30.77 22.75
C MET A 2 33.49 -30.89 22.19
N LEU A 3 32.50 -30.83 23.08
CA LEU A 3 31.10 -30.75 22.71
C LEU A 3 30.84 -29.32 22.18
N ALA A 4 30.61 -29.18 20.89
CA ALA A 4 30.07 -27.97 20.33
C ALA A 4 28.57 -27.91 20.70
N VAL A 5 28.22 -27.05 21.65
CA VAL A 5 26.83 -26.69 21.92
C VAL A 5 26.40 -25.78 20.76
N ALA A 6 25.65 -26.32 19.81
CA ALA A 6 24.90 -25.53 18.86
C ALA A 6 23.82 -24.76 19.64
N LEU A 7 24.04 -23.48 19.87
CA LEU A 7 22.99 -22.55 20.26
C LEU A 7 22.04 -22.45 19.05
N THR A 8 20.99 -23.26 19.07
CA THR A 8 19.80 -23.00 18.26
C THR A 8 19.19 -21.72 18.85
N GLY A 9 19.49 -20.58 18.25
CA GLY A 9 18.79 -19.33 18.55
C GLY A 9 17.30 -19.63 18.32
N ALA A 10 16.47 -19.51 19.36
CA ALA A 10 15.03 -19.48 19.18
C ALA A 10 14.74 -18.36 18.18
N ALA A 11 14.05 -18.68 17.07
CA ALA A 11 13.60 -17.69 16.13
C ALA A 11 12.79 -16.68 16.95
N ARG A 12 13.25 -15.42 16.94
CA ARG A 12 12.55 -14.34 17.62
C ARG A 12 11.22 -14.18 16.90
N ALA A 13 10.12 -14.25 17.64
CA ALA A 13 8.80 -14.03 17.09
C ALA A 13 8.75 -12.63 16.43
N ASP A 14 8.14 -12.54 15.28
CA ASP A 14 7.92 -11.26 14.61
C ASP A 14 6.96 -10.40 15.43
N VAL A 15 7.13 -9.09 15.36
CA VAL A 15 6.24 -8.11 15.96
C VAL A 15 5.41 -7.47 14.86
N PHE A 16 4.09 -7.41 15.06
CA PHE A 16 3.17 -6.89 14.05
C PHE A 16 2.19 -5.89 14.63
N ARG A 17 2.01 -4.74 13.98
CA ARG A 17 1.05 -3.71 14.38
C ARG A 17 0.28 -3.15 13.19
N ILE A 18 -1.06 -3.12 13.31
CA ILE A 18 -1.93 -2.44 12.36
C ILE A 18 -1.88 -0.92 12.59
N LEU A 19 -1.69 -0.15 11.52
CA LEU A 19 -1.63 1.30 11.52
C LEU A 19 -2.83 1.87 10.73
N ASP A 20 -3.99 1.93 11.36
CA ASP A 20 -5.21 2.50 10.79
C ASP A 20 -5.24 4.03 10.90
N ASP A 21 -4.87 4.57 12.07
CA ASP A 21 -4.84 6.02 12.27
C ASP A 21 -3.77 6.68 11.36
N PRO A 22 -4.14 7.68 10.57
CA PRO A 22 -3.21 8.32 9.64
C PRO A 22 -2.08 9.08 10.34
N ARG A 23 -2.27 9.54 11.58
CA ARG A 23 -1.24 10.22 12.37
C ARG A 23 -0.24 9.20 12.91
N ASP A 24 -0.71 8.08 13.44
CA ASP A 24 0.15 6.98 13.91
C ASP A 24 0.97 6.42 12.75
N ALA A 25 0.35 6.22 11.58
CA ALA A 25 1.04 5.77 10.39
C ALA A 25 2.14 6.74 9.91
N ALA A 26 1.94 8.06 10.08
CA ALA A 26 2.95 9.06 9.78
C ALA A 26 4.04 9.09 10.86
N GLN A 27 3.65 9.05 12.14
CA GLN A 27 4.59 9.09 13.27
C GLN A 27 5.49 7.86 13.28
N ALA A 28 4.94 6.66 13.03
CA ALA A 28 5.72 5.43 12.95
C ALA A 28 6.83 5.52 11.89
N ARG A 29 6.57 6.16 10.74
CA ARG A 29 7.59 6.39 9.71
C ARG A 29 8.68 7.38 10.14
N VAL A 30 8.29 8.44 10.85
CA VAL A 30 9.25 9.41 11.40
C VAL A 30 10.17 8.72 12.38
N ASP A 31 9.61 8.00 13.36
CA ASP A 31 10.36 7.33 14.41
C ASP A 31 11.24 6.22 13.84
N LEU A 32 10.72 5.43 12.90
CA LEU A 32 11.47 4.38 12.21
C LEU A 32 12.72 4.94 11.48
N ILE A 33 12.54 6.02 10.70
CA ILE A 33 13.66 6.65 9.97
C ILE A 33 14.66 7.30 10.95
N GLN A 34 14.20 7.83 12.07
CA GLN A 34 15.08 8.41 13.07
C GLN A 34 15.92 7.40 13.83
N GLN A 35 15.44 6.19 13.99
CA GLN A 35 16.12 5.08 14.66
C GLN A 35 17.03 4.27 13.72
N ALA A 36 17.21 4.68 12.47
CA ALA A 36 18.08 4.00 11.52
C ALA A 36 19.56 4.18 11.88
N ASP A 37 20.29 3.07 11.90
CA ASP A 37 21.72 3.03 12.19
C ASP A 37 22.56 2.71 10.92
N SER A 38 22.13 1.79 10.09
CA SER A 38 22.89 1.27 8.95
C SER A 38 22.29 1.60 7.60
N GLU A 39 20.97 1.47 7.45
CA GLU A 39 20.35 1.66 6.14
C GLU A 39 18.88 2.03 6.22
N ILE A 40 18.44 2.77 5.20
CA ILE A 40 17.03 3.07 4.92
C ILE A 40 16.77 2.79 3.46
N HIS A 41 15.89 1.84 3.19
CA HIS A 41 15.42 1.50 1.86
C HIS A 41 13.93 1.80 1.73
N ALA A 42 13.52 2.47 0.65
CA ALA A 42 12.12 2.83 0.47
C ALA A 42 11.65 2.64 -0.97
N LEU A 43 10.42 2.13 -1.11
CA LEU A 43 9.70 1.93 -2.36
C LEU A 43 8.39 2.70 -2.29
N TYR A 44 8.11 3.57 -3.27
CA TYR A 44 6.83 4.28 -3.32
C TYR A 44 6.29 4.40 -4.75
N PHE A 45 5.05 3.96 -4.94
CA PHE A 45 4.33 4.15 -6.19
C PHE A 45 4.13 5.64 -6.52
N LEU A 46 3.76 6.45 -5.52
CA LEU A 46 3.46 7.86 -5.71
C LEU A 46 4.16 8.71 -4.65
N ALA A 47 4.86 9.76 -5.11
CA ALA A 47 5.42 10.83 -4.27
C ALA A 47 5.00 12.19 -4.84
N ARG A 48 4.21 12.97 -4.09
CA ARG A 48 3.73 14.30 -4.50
C ARG A 48 4.68 15.40 -4.01
N ASN A 49 4.58 16.56 -4.63
CA ASN A 49 5.23 17.77 -4.10
C ASN A 49 4.32 18.40 -3.03
N ASP A 50 4.32 17.79 -1.85
CA ASP A 50 3.54 18.25 -0.70
C ASP A 50 4.33 18.05 0.60
N ARG A 51 3.76 18.51 1.71
CA ARG A 51 4.43 18.54 3.01
C ARG A 51 4.85 17.15 3.50
N ILE A 52 4.04 16.12 3.32
CA ILE A 52 4.36 14.75 3.74
C ILE A 52 5.59 14.23 2.99
N THR A 53 5.60 14.38 1.66
CA THR A 53 6.75 13.95 0.86
C THR A 53 8.02 14.73 1.24
N LEU A 54 7.92 16.06 1.37
CA LEU A 54 9.07 16.88 1.75
C LEU A 54 9.58 16.54 3.15
N THR A 55 8.71 16.22 4.10
CA THR A 55 9.08 15.74 5.44
C THR A 55 9.86 14.41 5.34
N ALA A 56 9.35 13.43 4.59
CA ALA A 56 10.06 12.17 4.40
C ALA A 56 11.45 12.38 3.79
N LEU A 57 11.55 13.22 2.75
CA LEU A 57 12.83 13.54 2.08
C LEU A 57 13.80 14.29 2.99
N ALA A 58 13.31 15.19 3.84
CA ALA A 58 14.11 15.89 4.83
C ALA A 58 14.68 14.92 5.88
N LEU A 59 13.88 13.95 6.33
CA LEU A 59 14.31 12.89 7.25
C LEU A 59 15.35 11.96 6.62
N LEU A 60 15.18 11.56 5.35
CA LEU A 60 16.17 10.76 4.63
C LEU A 60 17.51 11.48 4.50
N ARG A 61 17.49 12.79 4.16
CA ARG A 61 18.68 13.64 4.13
C ARG A 61 19.33 13.72 5.53
N ASP A 62 18.52 13.95 6.55
CA ASP A 62 19.00 14.05 7.93
C ASP A 62 19.64 12.75 8.41
N ALA A 63 19.08 11.59 8.05
CA ALA A 63 19.68 10.29 8.32
C ALA A 63 21.09 10.18 7.73
N ARG A 64 21.29 10.62 6.47
CA ARG A 64 22.65 10.71 5.88
C ARG A 64 23.56 11.64 6.66
N ARG A 65 23.08 12.81 7.08
CA ARG A 65 23.86 13.77 7.89
C ARG A 65 24.20 13.23 9.28
N ARG A 66 23.35 12.36 9.86
CA ARG A 66 23.65 11.62 11.11
C ARG A 66 24.66 10.49 10.92
N GLY A 67 24.98 10.10 9.68
CA GLY A 67 25.98 9.08 9.38
C GLY A 67 25.42 7.74 8.94
N VAL A 68 24.09 7.58 8.69
CA VAL A 68 23.53 6.34 8.14
C VAL A 68 24.18 6.03 6.79
N PRO A 69 24.87 4.89 6.62
CA PRO A 69 25.69 4.62 5.43
C PRO A 69 24.92 4.49 4.13
N SER A 70 23.70 3.90 4.16
CA SER A 70 22.88 3.64 2.98
C SER A 70 21.50 4.28 3.14
N VAL A 71 21.16 5.23 2.26
CA VAL A 71 19.80 5.79 2.18
C VAL A 71 19.35 5.82 0.73
N ARG A 72 18.39 4.96 0.39
CA ARG A 72 17.97 4.70 -0.99
C ARG A 72 16.46 4.76 -1.14
N LEU A 73 15.99 5.37 -2.23
CA LEU A 73 14.58 5.52 -2.54
C LEU A 73 14.31 5.15 -4.00
N ILE A 74 13.34 4.28 -4.25
CA ILE A 74 12.76 4.04 -5.58
C ILE A 74 11.37 4.64 -5.64
N VAL A 75 11.07 5.42 -6.68
CA VAL A 75 9.74 5.94 -6.95
C VAL A 75 9.33 5.57 -8.37
N ASP A 76 8.06 5.21 -8.58
CA ASP A 76 7.55 4.99 -9.94
C ASP A 76 7.68 6.28 -10.77
N ALA A 77 8.32 6.18 -11.95
CA ALA A 77 8.66 7.34 -12.76
C ALA A 77 7.45 8.19 -13.17
N ASN A 78 6.29 7.54 -13.42
CA ASN A 78 5.09 8.23 -13.87
C ASN A 78 4.37 9.01 -12.75
N PHE A 79 4.61 8.64 -11.50
CA PHE A 79 3.91 9.18 -10.33
C PHE A 79 4.81 9.99 -9.40
N MET A 80 6.10 10.13 -9.72
CA MET A 80 7.02 11.00 -9.02
C MET A 80 6.78 12.48 -9.38
N ARG A 81 6.55 13.32 -8.38
CA ARG A 81 6.37 14.77 -8.51
C ARG A 81 7.31 15.55 -7.61
N ILE A 82 8.44 14.96 -7.22
CA ILE A 82 9.48 15.61 -6.42
C ILE A 82 10.18 16.66 -7.28
N PRO A 83 10.37 17.90 -6.79
CA PRO A 83 11.09 18.94 -7.52
C PRO A 83 12.52 18.53 -7.87
N LYS A 84 12.98 18.86 -9.08
CA LYS A 84 14.34 18.54 -9.54
C LYS A 84 15.43 19.08 -8.62
N ALA A 85 15.23 20.27 -8.06
CA ALA A 85 16.16 20.90 -7.13
C ALA A 85 16.32 20.05 -5.85
N VAL A 86 15.23 19.51 -5.31
CA VAL A 86 15.24 18.63 -4.14
C VAL A 86 15.97 17.32 -4.47
N LEU A 87 15.68 16.71 -5.62
CA LEU A 87 16.38 15.48 -6.06
C LEU A 87 17.88 15.68 -6.24
N ALA A 88 18.32 16.82 -6.80
CA ALA A 88 19.73 17.15 -6.96
C ALA A 88 20.40 17.35 -5.60
N HIS A 89 19.76 18.10 -4.69
CA HIS A 89 20.26 18.33 -3.36
C HIS A 89 20.40 17.00 -2.56
N LEU A 90 19.39 16.14 -2.60
CA LEU A 90 19.44 14.82 -1.96
C LEU A 90 20.61 13.97 -2.47
N ARG A 91 20.83 13.94 -3.79
CA ARG A 91 21.98 13.24 -4.38
C ARG A 91 23.31 13.80 -3.85
N ASP A 92 23.43 15.11 -3.77
CA ASP A 92 24.67 15.78 -3.30
C ASP A 92 24.91 15.52 -1.81
N GLU A 93 23.86 15.27 -1.03
CA GLU A 93 23.90 14.82 0.37
C GLU A 93 24.07 13.29 0.52
N GLY A 94 24.18 12.55 -0.58
CA GLY A 94 24.39 11.11 -0.57
C GLY A 94 23.13 10.26 -0.40
N VAL A 95 21.94 10.82 -0.58
CA VAL A 95 20.69 10.06 -0.70
C VAL A 95 20.50 9.62 -2.15
N GLU A 96 20.47 8.33 -2.40
CA GLU A 96 20.28 7.80 -3.75
C GLU A 96 18.79 7.66 -4.08
N VAL A 97 18.32 8.45 -5.08
CA VAL A 97 16.97 8.32 -5.60
C VAL A 97 17.01 7.75 -7.01
N ARG A 98 16.27 6.67 -7.24
CA ARG A 98 16.09 6.05 -8.55
C ARG A 98 14.63 6.02 -8.95
N VAL A 99 14.36 5.77 -10.22
CA VAL A 99 13.00 5.66 -10.75
C VAL A 99 12.77 4.30 -11.40
N TYR A 100 11.58 3.74 -11.10
CA TYR A 100 11.10 2.53 -11.71
C TYR A 100 10.39 2.83 -13.03
N HIS A 101 10.69 2.09 -14.09
CA HIS A 101 10.10 2.17 -15.42
C HIS A 101 9.99 3.61 -15.97
N PRO A 102 11.10 4.33 -16.17
CA PRO A 102 11.08 5.60 -16.88
C PRO A 102 10.58 5.39 -18.32
N VAL A 103 10.01 6.44 -18.91
CA VAL A 103 9.55 6.41 -20.31
C VAL A 103 10.71 5.98 -21.22
N SER A 104 10.52 4.88 -21.94
CA SER A 104 11.54 4.29 -22.81
C SER A 104 10.91 3.83 -24.13
N VAL A 105 11.51 4.25 -25.25
CA VAL A 105 11.11 3.75 -26.60
C VAL A 105 11.54 2.30 -26.82
N ARG A 106 12.54 1.82 -26.06
CA ARG A 106 13.03 0.43 -26.14
C ARG A 106 12.12 -0.52 -25.38
N HIS A 107 11.43 -0.03 -24.36
CA HIS A 107 10.56 -0.81 -23.48
C HIS A 107 9.18 -0.19 -23.39
N PRO A 108 8.34 -0.25 -24.44
CA PRO A 108 7.02 0.38 -24.45
C PRO A 108 6.06 -0.20 -23.40
N SER A 109 6.24 -1.44 -22.99
CA SER A 109 5.48 -2.09 -21.91
C SER A 109 5.67 -1.43 -20.56
N TRP A 110 6.77 -0.71 -20.35
CA TRP A 110 7.02 0.04 -19.12
C TRP A 110 6.02 1.18 -18.88
N LEU A 111 5.30 1.63 -19.91
CA LEU A 111 4.24 2.63 -19.75
C LEU A 111 3.04 2.11 -18.95
N VAL A 112 2.77 0.81 -19.01
CA VAL A 112 1.60 0.19 -18.36
C VAL A 112 1.94 -0.61 -17.11
N ARG A 113 3.15 -1.15 -17.01
CA ARG A 113 3.63 -1.88 -15.83
C ARG A 113 4.13 -0.89 -14.78
N ARG A 114 3.63 -0.99 -13.54
CA ARG A 114 3.92 -0.04 -12.45
C ARG A 114 4.38 -0.76 -11.20
N MET A 115 5.29 -0.14 -10.46
CA MET A 115 5.62 -0.54 -9.10
C MET A 115 4.55 0.04 -8.16
N HIS A 116 3.61 -0.81 -7.73
CA HIS A 116 2.51 -0.33 -6.88
C HIS A 116 2.79 -0.54 -5.38
N GLU A 117 4.01 -0.81 -5.03
CA GLU A 117 4.51 -1.04 -3.69
C GLU A 117 4.68 0.26 -2.88
N LYS A 118 4.54 0.18 -1.56
CA LYS A 118 4.77 1.25 -0.61
C LYS A 118 5.42 0.64 0.62
N VAL A 119 6.73 0.70 0.69
CA VAL A 119 7.51 0.07 1.77
C VAL A 119 8.59 1.03 2.25
N VAL A 120 8.82 1.08 3.55
CA VAL A 120 9.99 1.68 4.17
C VAL A 120 10.63 0.62 5.04
N ILE A 121 11.89 0.31 4.79
CA ILE A 121 12.67 -0.71 5.49
C ILE A 121 13.84 0.00 6.18
N VAL A 122 14.12 -0.37 7.41
CA VAL A 122 15.21 0.18 8.20
C VAL A 122 16.04 -0.96 8.80
N ASP A 123 17.33 -0.89 8.55
CA ASP A 123 18.37 -1.80 9.07
C ASP A 123 18.14 -3.28 8.72
N GLY A 124 17.29 -3.59 7.74
CA GLY A 124 16.89 -4.97 7.43
C GLY A 124 16.14 -5.69 8.56
N GLU A 125 15.74 -4.96 9.60
CA GLU A 125 15.11 -5.51 10.81
C GLU A 125 13.65 -5.10 10.98
N ARG A 126 13.26 -3.95 10.41
CA ARG A 126 11.94 -3.33 10.60
C ARG A 126 11.43 -2.74 9.29
N TYR A 127 10.12 -2.82 9.08
CA TYR A 127 9.51 -2.15 7.93
C TYR A 127 8.07 -1.70 8.19
N ILE A 128 7.63 -0.75 7.37
CA ILE A 128 6.22 -0.34 7.27
C ILE A 128 5.79 -0.53 5.82
N THR A 129 4.66 -1.23 5.62
CA THR A 129 4.03 -1.40 4.31
C THR A 129 2.52 -1.29 4.38
N GLY A 130 1.84 -1.19 3.23
CA GLY A 130 0.38 -1.11 3.14
C GLY A 130 -0.12 -0.31 1.93
N GLY A 131 -1.21 0.45 2.14
CA GLY A 131 -1.86 1.20 1.06
C GLY A 131 -1.36 2.62 0.87
N ARG A 132 -0.72 3.25 1.88
CA ARG A 132 -0.42 4.70 1.89
C ARG A 132 0.76 5.08 1.01
N ASN A 133 0.53 6.01 0.09
CA ASN A 133 1.58 6.66 -0.70
C ASN A 133 2.14 7.90 0.00
N LEU A 134 3.27 8.45 -0.51
CA LEU A 134 3.82 9.72 -0.05
C LEU A 134 3.01 10.90 -0.59
N ALA A 135 1.90 11.21 0.09
CA ALA A 135 1.09 12.40 -0.17
C ALA A 135 0.17 12.71 1.01
N GLU A 136 -0.09 14.00 1.28
CA GLU A 136 -0.94 14.50 2.36
C GLU A 136 -2.31 13.81 2.44
N ALA A 137 -2.86 13.43 1.29
CA ALA A 137 -4.18 12.81 1.21
C ALA A 137 -4.27 11.44 1.91
N TYR A 138 -3.14 10.74 2.06
CA TYR A 138 -3.09 9.43 2.73
C TYR A 138 -2.89 9.54 4.25
N PHE A 139 -2.55 10.73 4.71
CA PHE A 139 -2.27 10.99 6.13
C PHE A 139 -3.25 12.00 6.76
N GLY A 140 -4.41 12.22 6.16
CA GLY A 140 -5.44 13.08 6.73
C GLY A 140 -5.17 14.58 6.62
N MET A 141 -4.12 15.01 5.90
CA MET A 141 -3.67 16.41 5.85
C MET A 141 -4.17 17.20 4.65
N ALA A 142 -4.73 16.54 3.64
CA ALA A 142 -5.19 17.24 2.45
C ALA A 142 -6.49 18.03 2.73
N ARG A 143 -6.56 19.25 2.20
CA ARG A 143 -7.71 20.16 2.43
C ARG A 143 -9.02 19.66 1.82
N ARG A 144 -8.97 18.91 0.73
CA ARG A 144 -10.17 18.56 -0.06
C ARG A 144 -10.59 17.11 0.09
N LYS A 145 -9.64 16.18 0.13
CA LYS A 145 -9.92 14.75 0.05
C LYS A 145 -8.80 13.98 0.73
N ASN A 146 -9.17 13.20 1.73
CA ASN A 146 -8.28 12.26 2.38
C ASN A 146 -8.78 10.84 2.12
N TYR A 147 -7.87 9.87 2.16
CA TYR A 147 -8.17 8.45 2.01
C TYR A 147 -8.33 7.79 3.38
N VAL A 148 -9.19 6.80 3.44
CA VAL A 148 -9.22 5.81 4.53
C VAL A 148 -8.33 4.66 4.08
N ASP A 149 -7.21 4.48 4.77
CA ASP A 149 -6.18 3.52 4.35
C ASP A 149 -5.56 2.82 5.56
N ARG A 150 -4.84 1.74 5.32
CA ARG A 150 -4.22 0.89 6.34
C ARG A 150 -2.80 0.53 5.94
N ASP A 151 -1.90 0.58 6.94
CA ASP A 151 -0.55 0.05 6.85
C ASP A 151 -0.29 -0.91 8.01
N VAL A 152 0.87 -1.54 7.99
CA VAL A 152 1.40 -2.34 9.09
C VAL A 152 2.83 -1.94 9.38
N TYR A 153 3.20 -1.95 10.65
CA TYR A 153 4.58 -1.96 11.13
C TYR A 153 4.94 -3.40 11.47
N VAL A 154 6.10 -3.83 11.03
CA VAL A 154 6.63 -5.17 11.29
C VAL A 154 8.09 -5.05 11.74
N GLU A 155 8.45 -5.83 12.76
CA GLU A 155 9.82 -6.02 13.20
C GLU A 155 10.09 -7.52 13.31
N GLY A 156 11.13 -8.02 12.64
CA GLY A 156 11.51 -9.42 12.70
C GLY A 156 12.09 -9.96 11.39
N ALA A 157 12.06 -11.27 11.22
CA ALA A 157 12.74 -11.98 10.14
C ALA A 157 12.26 -11.57 8.74
N SER A 158 10.97 -11.31 8.57
CA SER A 158 10.39 -10.90 7.29
C SER A 158 10.88 -9.53 6.79
N ALA A 159 11.52 -8.72 7.65
CA ALA A 159 12.17 -7.50 7.21
C ALA A 159 13.40 -7.79 6.32
N GLY A 160 14.10 -8.88 6.55
CA GLY A 160 15.16 -9.37 5.67
C GLY A 160 14.64 -9.74 4.28
N ASP A 161 13.46 -10.36 4.18
CA ASP A 161 12.83 -10.68 2.88
C ASP A 161 12.43 -9.40 2.14
N ALA A 162 11.87 -8.42 2.85
CA ALA A 162 11.53 -7.12 2.28
C ALA A 162 12.78 -6.39 1.77
N ASP A 163 13.89 -6.46 2.49
CA ASP A 163 15.15 -5.86 2.11
C ASP A 163 15.79 -6.58 0.91
N GLN A 164 15.77 -7.89 0.88
CA GLN A 164 16.24 -8.68 -0.26
C GLN A 164 15.43 -8.36 -1.53
N HIS A 165 14.11 -8.19 -1.42
CA HIS A 165 13.28 -7.75 -2.52
C HIS A 165 13.68 -6.36 -3.01
N PHE A 166 13.91 -5.40 -2.10
CA PHE A 166 14.41 -4.07 -2.46
C PHE A 166 15.73 -4.15 -3.21
N GLU A 167 16.72 -4.89 -2.71
CA GLU A 167 18.04 -5.01 -3.34
C GLU A 167 17.97 -5.67 -4.73
N THR A 168 17.10 -6.68 -4.89
CA THR A 168 16.85 -7.31 -6.19
C THR A 168 16.28 -6.29 -7.18
N LEU A 169 15.28 -5.51 -6.76
CA LEU A 169 14.67 -4.47 -7.58
C LEU A 169 15.66 -3.33 -7.88
N TRP A 170 16.42 -2.89 -6.87
CA TRP A 170 17.42 -1.83 -7.01
C TRP A 170 18.49 -2.14 -8.05
N SER A 171 18.90 -3.41 -8.13
CA SER A 171 19.94 -3.88 -9.04
C SER A 171 19.42 -4.24 -10.43
N SER A 172 18.10 -4.28 -10.61
CA SER A 172 17.46 -4.69 -11.87
C SER A 172 17.56 -3.63 -12.98
N GLU A 173 17.32 -4.05 -14.23
CA GLU A 173 17.19 -3.15 -15.38
C GLU A 173 15.95 -2.24 -15.33
N HIS A 174 14.96 -2.58 -14.49
CA HIS A 174 13.71 -1.84 -14.32
C HIS A 174 13.91 -0.50 -13.61
N VAL A 175 15.04 -0.33 -12.92
CA VAL A 175 15.34 0.84 -12.10
C VAL A 175 16.49 1.65 -12.68
N SER A 176 16.29 2.95 -12.85
CA SER A 176 17.26 3.85 -13.47
C SER A 176 17.64 5.02 -12.57
N ARG A 177 18.91 5.40 -12.62
CA ARG A 177 19.40 6.63 -11.97
C ARG A 177 18.79 7.86 -12.62
N LEU A 178 18.43 8.84 -11.79
CA LEU A 178 17.97 10.14 -12.26
C LEU A 178 19.13 11.02 -12.72
N LYS A 179 19.03 11.53 -13.95
CA LYS A 179 19.92 12.58 -14.45
C LYS A 179 19.29 13.93 -14.18
N VAL A 180 19.68 14.54 -13.05
CA VAL A 180 19.16 15.85 -12.65
C VAL A 180 20.31 16.85 -12.65
N HIS A 181 20.14 17.96 -13.39
CA HIS A 181 21.04 19.09 -13.40
C HIS A 181 20.26 20.33 -12.96
N VAL A 182 20.78 21.03 -11.98
CA VAL A 182 20.22 22.26 -11.43
C VAL A 182 21.35 23.26 -11.18
N SER A 183 21.01 24.53 -11.11
CA SER A 183 21.95 25.57 -10.71
C SER A 183 22.26 25.49 -9.21
N LYS A 184 23.40 26.06 -8.79
CA LYS A 184 23.76 26.18 -7.37
C LYS A 184 22.69 26.90 -6.56
N ARG A 185 22.04 27.92 -7.14
CA ARG A 185 20.97 28.67 -6.49
C ARG A 185 19.73 27.81 -6.24
N GLU A 186 19.34 26.96 -7.21
CA GLU A 186 18.20 26.04 -7.05
C GLU A 186 18.49 24.97 -5.98
N SER A 187 19.73 24.45 -5.93
CA SER A 187 20.15 23.51 -4.90
C SER A 187 20.11 24.14 -3.50
N ALA A 188 20.61 25.37 -3.34
CA ALA A 188 20.53 26.11 -2.07
C ALA A 188 19.08 26.36 -1.63
N SER A 189 18.20 26.71 -2.57
CA SER A 189 16.77 26.89 -2.26
C SER A 189 16.10 25.59 -1.84
N ALA A 190 16.54 24.43 -2.36
CA ALA A 190 16.04 23.12 -1.94
C ALA A 190 16.53 22.78 -0.53
N GLU A 191 17.79 23.11 -0.20
CA GLU A 191 18.34 22.96 1.14
C GLU A 191 17.51 23.76 2.17
N GLU A 192 17.32 25.07 1.92
CA GLU A 192 16.51 25.93 2.78
C GLU A 192 15.09 25.40 2.99
N LEU A 193 14.49 24.84 1.91
CA LEU A 193 13.16 24.22 1.99
C LEU A 193 13.13 23.02 2.92
N LEU A 194 14.08 22.09 2.77
CA LEU A 194 14.15 20.88 3.59
C LEU A 194 14.54 21.19 5.04
N ASP A 195 15.42 22.17 5.27
CA ASP A 195 15.76 22.64 6.61
C ASP A 195 14.56 23.25 7.33
N ARG A 196 13.76 24.06 6.62
CA ARG A 196 12.52 24.61 7.16
C ARG A 196 11.53 23.50 7.54
N VAL A 197 11.35 22.51 6.68
CA VAL A 197 10.44 21.38 6.95
C VAL A 197 10.89 20.60 8.16
N LEU A 198 12.20 20.33 8.30
CA LEU A 198 12.77 19.62 9.45
C LEU A 198 12.63 20.45 10.74
N PHE A 199 12.87 21.76 10.67
CA PHE A 199 12.66 22.68 11.78
C PHE A 199 11.20 22.71 12.24
N GLU A 200 10.24 22.81 11.29
CA GLU A 200 8.82 22.74 11.62
C GLU A 200 8.45 21.42 12.31
N LEU A 201 9.07 20.32 11.87
CA LEU A 201 8.87 19.00 12.49
C LEU A 201 9.42 18.97 13.92
N SER A 202 10.62 19.51 14.15
CA SER A 202 11.24 19.60 15.49
C SER A 202 10.45 20.46 16.48
N CYS A 203 9.79 21.50 15.98
CA CYS A 203 8.90 22.34 16.78
C CYS A 203 7.53 21.69 17.09
N GLY A 204 7.29 20.49 16.56
CA GLY A 204 5.99 19.83 16.65
C GLY A 204 4.96 20.55 15.80
N ASN A 205 4.94 20.28 14.53
CA ASN A 205 4.06 20.94 13.53
C ASN A 205 2.56 20.65 13.72
N GLY A 206 2.18 20.08 14.86
CA GLY A 206 0.81 19.72 15.21
C GLY A 206 0.33 18.37 14.64
N PHE A 207 1.08 17.76 13.73
CA PHE A 207 0.72 16.46 13.13
C PHE A 207 1.63 15.32 13.59
N VAL A 208 2.94 15.44 13.38
CA VAL A 208 3.97 14.52 13.84
C VAL A 208 5.11 15.29 14.51
N LYS A 209 5.95 14.60 15.27
CA LYS A 209 7.08 15.16 16.02
C LYS A 209 8.36 14.38 15.74
N LEU A 210 9.51 15.04 15.90
CA LEU A 210 10.77 14.35 16.03
C LEU A 210 10.91 13.74 17.42
N ASP A 211 11.58 12.62 17.49
CA ASP A 211 12.04 11.99 18.73
C ASP A 211 10.95 11.87 19.80
N THR A 212 9.88 11.12 19.46
CA THR A 212 8.81 10.87 20.42
C THR A 212 9.19 9.83 21.47
N GLY A 213 10.29 9.10 21.25
CA GLY A 213 10.67 7.96 22.08
C GLY A 213 9.63 6.82 22.04
N THR A 214 8.70 6.86 21.08
CA THR A 214 7.67 5.82 20.95
C THR A 214 8.34 4.54 20.49
N ASP A 215 8.27 3.53 21.33
CA ASP A 215 8.59 2.17 20.97
C ASP A 215 7.37 1.54 20.27
N TRP A 216 7.43 1.46 18.94
CA TRP A 216 6.35 0.86 18.13
C TRP A 216 6.28 -0.65 18.31
N SER A 217 7.28 -1.28 18.93
CA SER A 217 7.26 -2.68 19.34
C SER A 217 6.62 -2.91 20.72
N HIS A 218 6.46 -1.88 21.52
CA HIS A 218 5.77 -1.96 22.83
C HIS A 218 4.24 -1.99 22.62
N GLU A 219 3.52 -2.80 23.36
CA GLU A 219 2.06 -3.05 23.25
C GLU A 219 1.66 -3.80 21.96
N GLN A 220 2.61 -4.48 21.33
CA GLN A 220 2.34 -5.23 20.11
C GLN A 220 2.20 -6.71 20.37
N ARG A 221 1.61 -7.36 19.36
CA ARG A 221 1.47 -8.81 19.39
C ARG A 221 2.71 -9.45 18.77
N ALA A 222 3.39 -10.28 19.55
CA ALA A 222 4.34 -11.22 19.00
C ALA A 222 3.55 -12.28 18.21
N VAL A 223 3.83 -12.41 16.94
CA VAL A 223 3.26 -13.41 16.03
C VAL A 223 4.32 -14.45 15.69
N ALA A 224 3.91 -15.66 15.34
CA ALA A 224 4.85 -16.73 15.07
C ALA A 224 5.74 -16.42 13.87
N GLU A 225 5.13 -15.89 12.79
CA GLU A 225 5.79 -15.59 11.53
C GLU A 225 4.96 -14.59 10.73
N VAL A 226 5.63 -13.72 10.00
CA VAL A 226 5.02 -12.82 8.99
C VAL A 226 5.57 -13.20 7.62
N ASP A 227 4.70 -13.60 6.69
CA ASP A 227 5.08 -13.76 5.29
C ASP A 227 5.07 -12.40 4.58
N PHE A 228 6.21 -11.94 4.11
CA PHE A 228 6.31 -10.79 3.21
C PHE A 228 6.19 -11.27 1.76
N LEU A 229 4.99 -11.30 1.23
CA LEU A 229 4.74 -11.66 -0.17
C LEU A 229 5.02 -10.47 -1.08
N HIS A 230 5.73 -10.72 -2.17
CA HIS A 230 5.99 -9.73 -3.21
C HIS A 230 5.89 -10.32 -4.61
N ASP A 231 5.56 -9.51 -5.60
CA ASP A 231 5.65 -9.93 -6.99
C ASP A 231 7.13 -10.04 -7.40
N PRO A 232 7.48 -11.00 -8.27
CA PRO A 232 8.84 -11.10 -8.79
C PRO A 232 9.19 -9.86 -9.61
N VAL A 233 10.47 -9.45 -9.56
CA VAL A 233 10.98 -8.31 -10.32
C VAL A 233 10.82 -8.57 -11.82
N ASP A 234 11.14 -9.78 -12.27
CA ASP A 234 10.83 -10.27 -13.62
C ASP A 234 9.60 -11.18 -13.58
N ALA A 235 8.59 -10.83 -14.37
CA ALA A 235 7.33 -11.59 -14.42
C ALA A 235 7.47 -13.05 -14.87
N ALA A 236 8.63 -13.42 -15.41
CA ALA A 236 8.97 -14.80 -15.81
C ALA A 236 9.62 -15.60 -14.66
N GLU A 237 10.05 -14.93 -13.59
CA GLU A 237 10.81 -15.51 -12.50
C GLU A 237 10.00 -15.44 -11.19
N GLY A 238 9.44 -16.56 -10.77
CA GLY A 238 8.78 -16.68 -9.48
C GLY A 238 7.26 -16.52 -9.50
N GLU A 239 6.70 -16.67 -8.33
CA GLU A 239 5.25 -16.73 -8.11
C GLU A 239 4.71 -15.34 -7.75
N ARG A 240 3.64 -14.94 -8.40
CA ARG A 240 3.01 -13.63 -8.14
C ARG A 240 2.18 -13.66 -6.86
N VAL A 241 2.09 -12.51 -6.18
CA VAL A 241 1.21 -12.29 -5.01
C VAL A 241 -0.21 -12.80 -5.30
N ALA A 242 -0.73 -12.56 -6.51
CA ALA A 242 -2.06 -13.03 -6.90
C ALA A 242 -2.26 -14.55 -6.76
N TYR A 243 -1.23 -15.37 -7.03
CA TYR A 243 -1.32 -16.82 -6.91
C TYR A 243 -1.32 -17.25 -5.44
N ARG A 244 -0.44 -16.67 -4.62
CA ARG A 244 -0.41 -16.93 -3.18
C ARG A 244 -1.73 -16.54 -2.50
N LEU A 245 -2.31 -15.40 -2.88
CA LEU A 245 -3.64 -15.00 -2.39
C LEU A 245 -4.73 -15.97 -2.84
N ALA A 246 -4.65 -16.50 -4.07
CA ALA A 246 -5.60 -17.50 -4.55
C ALA A 246 -5.48 -18.82 -3.76
N GLU A 247 -4.28 -19.29 -3.41
CA GLU A 247 -4.06 -20.47 -2.57
C GLU A 247 -4.65 -20.30 -1.17
N ILE A 248 -4.43 -19.14 -0.53
CA ILE A 248 -5.02 -18.83 0.78
C ILE A 248 -6.55 -18.85 0.70
N ILE A 249 -7.14 -18.26 -0.34
CA ILE A 249 -8.59 -18.27 -0.58
C ILE A 249 -9.11 -19.69 -0.87
N GLU A 250 -8.36 -20.49 -1.63
CA GLU A 250 -8.71 -21.91 -1.91
C GLU A 250 -8.75 -22.74 -0.62
N GLY A 251 -7.85 -22.48 0.33
CA GLY A 251 -7.80 -23.13 1.65
C GLY A 251 -8.94 -22.71 2.60
N ALA A 252 -9.69 -21.65 2.30
CA ALA A 252 -10.75 -21.16 3.19
C ALA A 252 -11.86 -22.20 3.42
N THR A 253 -12.32 -22.32 4.67
CA THR A 253 -13.32 -23.31 5.10
C THR A 253 -14.59 -22.68 5.69
N THR A 254 -14.50 -21.48 6.27
CA THR A 254 -15.61 -20.81 6.97
C THR A 254 -15.95 -19.45 6.41
N SER A 255 -14.97 -18.56 6.24
CA SER A 255 -15.24 -17.19 5.84
C SER A 255 -14.08 -16.52 5.10
N ILE A 256 -14.44 -15.62 4.18
CA ILE A 256 -13.52 -14.73 3.48
C ILE A 256 -14.11 -13.32 3.56
N VAL A 257 -13.43 -12.42 4.28
CA VAL A 257 -13.81 -11.00 4.39
C VAL A 257 -12.74 -10.16 3.72
N ILE A 258 -13.11 -9.37 2.71
CA ILE A 258 -12.16 -8.61 1.89
C ILE A 258 -12.52 -7.12 1.90
N GLU A 259 -11.50 -6.29 2.00
CA GLU A 259 -11.57 -4.85 1.80
C GLU A 259 -10.70 -4.44 0.61
N SER A 260 -11.29 -3.84 -0.41
CA SER A 260 -10.56 -3.38 -1.59
C SER A 260 -11.20 -2.13 -2.18
N PRO A 261 -10.41 -1.08 -2.47
CA PRO A 261 -10.93 0.17 -3.03
C PRO A 261 -11.52 0.00 -4.42
N TYR A 262 -10.97 -0.93 -5.19
CA TYR A 262 -11.39 -1.27 -6.54
C TYR A 262 -11.79 -2.75 -6.58
N LEU A 263 -12.92 -3.04 -7.18
CA LEU A 263 -13.48 -4.40 -7.25
C LEU A 263 -13.83 -4.73 -8.70
N VAL A 264 -12.82 -5.10 -9.46
CA VAL A 264 -12.94 -5.60 -10.83
C VAL A 264 -12.33 -7.00 -10.86
N PRO A 265 -13.01 -8.01 -10.28
CA PRO A 265 -12.38 -9.29 -10.02
C PRO A 265 -11.96 -9.97 -11.31
N PRO A 266 -10.69 -10.38 -11.43
CA PRO A 266 -10.23 -11.22 -12.53
C PRO A 266 -11.03 -12.52 -12.60
N LYS A 267 -11.21 -13.06 -13.81
CA LYS A 267 -12.03 -14.26 -14.01
C LYS A 267 -11.65 -15.45 -13.13
N PRO A 268 -10.36 -15.79 -12.92
CA PRO A 268 -9.96 -16.88 -12.06
C PRO A 268 -10.40 -16.66 -10.59
N LEU A 269 -10.16 -15.46 -10.05
CA LEU A 269 -10.57 -15.14 -8.69
C LEU A 269 -12.09 -15.19 -8.51
N LEU A 270 -12.84 -14.66 -9.48
CA LEU A 270 -14.29 -14.72 -9.42
C LEU A 270 -14.83 -16.15 -9.43
N ALA A 271 -14.26 -17.03 -10.26
CA ALA A 271 -14.60 -18.45 -10.29
C ALA A 271 -14.27 -19.15 -8.96
N LEU A 272 -13.13 -18.80 -8.34
CA LEU A 272 -12.71 -19.32 -7.05
C LEU A 272 -13.70 -18.90 -5.94
N LEU A 273 -14.06 -17.63 -5.86
CA LEU A 273 -15.05 -17.13 -4.89
C LEU A 273 -16.44 -17.80 -5.10
N GLU A 274 -16.89 -17.97 -6.36
CA GLU A 274 -18.11 -18.69 -6.67
C GLU A 274 -18.06 -20.18 -6.27
N LYS A 275 -16.90 -20.82 -6.35
CA LYS A 275 -16.64 -22.19 -5.85
C LYS A 275 -16.74 -22.23 -4.33
N LYS A 276 -16.04 -21.35 -3.61
CA LYS A 276 -16.04 -21.28 -2.14
C LYS A 276 -17.46 -21.06 -1.57
N LEU A 277 -18.27 -20.22 -2.19
CA LEU A 277 -19.68 -20.04 -1.83
C LEU A 277 -20.51 -21.34 -1.96
N LYS A 278 -20.24 -22.16 -3.01
CA LYS A 278 -20.91 -23.46 -3.17
C LYS A 278 -20.46 -24.49 -2.11
N GLU A 279 -19.25 -24.36 -1.61
CA GLU A 279 -18.68 -25.14 -0.50
C GLU A 279 -19.23 -24.69 0.88
N GLY A 280 -20.05 -23.63 0.92
CA GLY A 280 -20.65 -23.10 2.14
C GLY A 280 -19.82 -22.01 2.85
N VAL A 281 -18.70 -21.57 2.26
CA VAL A 281 -17.87 -20.51 2.82
C VAL A 281 -18.59 -19.17 2.68
N TYR A 282 -18.67 -18.41 3.77
CA TYR A 282 -19.21 -17.05 3.75
C TYR A 282 -18.22 -16.09 3.07
N VAL A 283 -18.66 -15.33 2.08
CA VAL A 283 -17.83 -14.36 1.36
C VAL A 283 -18.43 -12.97 1.47
N GLN A 284 -17.69 -12.04 2.05
CA GLN A 284 -18.05 -10.63 2.19
C GLN A 284 -16.97 -9.74 1.57
N ILE A 285 -17.38 -8.70 0.83
CA ILE A 285 -16.45 -7.74 0.21
C ILE A 285 -16.97 -6.32 0.45
N VAL A 286 -16.13 -5.47 1.04
CA VAL A 286 -16.37 -4.03 1.12
C VAL A 286 -15.53 -3.29 0.07
N THR A 287 -16.18 -2.40 -0.68
CA THR A 287 -15.54 -1.59 -1.72
C THR A 287 -16.17 -0.21 -1.80
N ASN A 288 -15.57 0.69 -2.58
CA ASN A 288 -16.12 2.03 -2.77
C ASN A 288 -17.46 2.03 -3.49
N SER A 289 -18.37 2.86 -3.00
CA SER A 289 -19.57 3.28 -3.75
C SER A 289 -19.21 4.33 -4.81
N LEU A 290 -20.17 4.64 -5.69
CA LEU A 290 -20.02 5.79 -6.61
C LEU A 290 -19.82 7.12 -5.86
N ARG A 291 -20.25 7.24 -4.61
CA ARG A 291 -20.05 8.43 -3.78
C ARG A 291 -18.61 8.52 -3.28
N SER A 292 -18.08 7.46 -2.72
CA SER A 292 -16.77 7.43 -2.09
C SER A 292 -15.61 7.26 -3.08
N THR A 293 -15.80 6.55 -4.21
CA THR A 293 -14.71 6.26 -5.16
C THR A 293 -13.96 7.52 -5.62
N ASP A 294 -12.66 7.38 -5.77
CA ASP A 294 -11.77 8.38 -6.38
C ASP A 294 -11.56 8.15 -7.88
N GLY A 295 -11.71 6.91 -8.35
CA GLY A 295 -11.51 6.48 -9.73
C GLY A 295 -12.83 6.19 -10.47
N VAL A 296 -13.11 6.95 -11.55
CA VAL A 296 -14.32 6.74 -12.35
C VAL A 296 -14.25 5.48 -13.21
N LEU A 297 -13.06 5.16 -13.76
CA LEU A 297 -12.86 3.95 -14.57
C LEU A 297 -12.95 2.66 -13.75
N PRO A 298 -12.23 2.51 -12.61
CA PRO A 298 -12.42 1.35 -11.73
C PRO A 298 -13.86 1.19 -11.25
N GLN A 299 -14.55 2.32 -10.98
CA GLN A 299 -15.97 2.28 -10.59
C GLN A 299 -16.87 1.78 -11.72
N ALA A 300 -16.60 2.17 -12.96
CA ALA A 300 -17.35 1.66 -14.12
C ALA A 300 -17.12 0.16 -14.30
N GLY A 301 -15.86 -0.31 -14.11
CA GLY A 301 -15.50 -1.72 -14.08
C GLY A 301 -16.28 -2.49 -13.01
N TYR A 302 -16.26 -2.01 -11.76
CA TYR A 302 -17.02 -2.62 -10.67
C TYR A 302 -18.52 -2.73 -10.98
N LEU A 303 -19.14 -1.68 -11.52
CA LEU A 303 -20.56 -1.68 -11.83
C LEU A 303 -20.97 -2.74 -12.88
N LYS A 304 -20.03 -3.24 -13.70
CA LYS A 304 -20.21 -4.38 -14.60
C LYS A 304 -20.38 -5.67 -13.82
N TYR A 305 -19.61 -5.88 -12.76
CA TYR A 305 -19.59 -7.10 -11.95
C TYR A 305 -20.57 -7.07 -10.78
N ARG A 306 -20.95 -5.90 -10.29
CA ARG A 306 -21.77 -5.67 -9.10
C ARG A 306 -22.97 -6.62 -8.97
N ARG A 307 -23.76 -6.75 -10.05
CA ARG A 307 -24.95 -7.61 -10.06
C ARG A 307 -24.60 -9.09 -10.05
N ARG A 308 -23.53 -9.49 -10.72
CA ARG A 308 -23.07 -10.87 -10.76
C ARG A 308 -22.58 -11.31 -9.38
N LEU A 309 -21.75 -10.50 -8.75
CA LEU A 309 -21.21 -10.77 -7.40
C LEU A 309 -22.37 -10.97 -6.39
N ALA A 310 -23.31 -10.04 -6.34
CA ALA A 310 -24.43 -10.14 -5.41
C ALA A 310 -25.38 -11.32 -5.72
N ARG A 311 -25.55 -11.70 -7.00
CA ARG A 311 -26.35 -12.87 -7.40
C ARG A 311 -25.67 -14.21 -7.09
N ALA A 312 -24.33 -14.23 -7.13
CA ALA A 312 -23.56 -15.39 -6.75
C ALA A 312 -23.68 -15.69 -5.25
N GLY A 313 -24.13 -14.73 -4.43
CA GLY A 313 -24.26 -14.88 -2.98
C GLY A 313 -23.19 -14.13 -2.18
N ILE A 314 -22.27 -13.41 -2.83
CA ILE A 314 -21.29 -12.58 -2.15
C ILE A 314 -22.01 -11.42 -1.44
N ASP A 315 -21.75 -11.23 -0.14
CA ASP A 315 -22.24 -10.08 0.62
C ASP A 315 -21.42 -8.82 0.27
N VAL A 316 -21.81 -8.18 -0.84
CA VAL A 316 -21.15 -6.96 -1.32
C VAL A 316 -21.63 -5.74 -0.54
N ARG A 317 -20.69 -4.99 0.00
CA ARG A 317 -20.90 -3.76 0.77
C ARG A 317 -20.27 -2.57 0.08
N GLU A 318 -21.07 -1.54 -0.22
CA GLU A 318 -20.59 -0.29 -0.80
C GLU A 318 -20.37 0.77 0.28
N TYR A 319 -19.12 1.11 0.54
CA TYR A 319 -18.74 2.13 1.52
C TYR A 319 -19.32 3.50 1.15
N LYS A 320 -19.94 4.15 2.12
CA LYS A 320 -20.69 5.41 1.92
C LYS A 320 -19.79 6.63 1.79
N GLY A 321 -18.58 6.58 2.31
CA GLY A 321 -17.68 7.73 2.37
C GLY A 321 -18.09 8.76 3.44
N PRO A 322 -17.72 10.06 3.27
CA PRO A 322 -17.33 10.73 2.02
C PRO A 322 -15.88 10.49 1.56
N ALA A 323 -14.95 10.16 2.47
CA ALA A 323 -13.58 9.82 2.12
C ALA A 323 -13.54 8.52 1.32
N PRO A 324 -12.70 8.39 0.29
CA PRO A 324 -12.53 7.12 -0.39
C PRO A 324 -11.86 6.09 0.52
N LEU A 325 -12.39 4.88 0.52
CA LEU A 325 -11.71 3.71 1.02
C LEU A 325 -10.51 3.41 0.10
N HIS A 326 -9.34 3.16 0.68
CA HIS A 326 -8.14 2.82 -0.08
C HIS A 326 -7.36 1.64 0.53
N ALA A 327 -7.74 1.15 1.71
CA ALA A 327 -7.17 -0.04 2.32
C ALA A 327 -7.36 -1.29 1.44
N LYS A 328 -6.36 -2.17 1.45
CA LYS A 328 -6.35 -3.48 0.80
C LYS A 328 -6.00 -4.50 1.85
N SER A 329 -7.01 -5.17 2.35
CA SER A 329 -6.88 -6.15 3.42
C SER A 329 -7.89 -7.28 3.27
N ALA A 330 -7.59 -8.40 3.88
CA ALA A 330 -8.52 -9.51 3.96
C ALA A 330 -8.31 -10.30 5.26
N VAL A 331 -9.37 -10.98 5.69
CA VAL A 331 -9.30 -12.00 6.74
C VAL A 331 -9.93 -13.28 6.21
N VAL A 332 -9.22 -14.38 6.37
CA VAL A 332 -9.68 -15.72 5.98
C VAL A 332 -9.85 -16.57 7.23
N ASP A 333 -11.03 -17.18 7.36
CA ASP A 333 -11.42 -18.09 8.46
C ASP A 333 -11.27 -17.49 9.88
N GLY A 334 -11.27 -16.14 10.00
CA GLY A 334 -11.01 -15.45 11.27
C GLY A 334 -9.61 -15.69 11.84
N ARG A 335 -8.67 -16.19 11.04
CA ARG A 335 -7.36 -16.65 11.48
C ARG A 335 -6.21 -16.07 10.68
N VAL A 336 -6.35 -15.92 9.37
CA VAL A 336 -5.31 -15.38 8.50
C VAL A 336 -5.62 -13.94 8.18
N ALA A 337 -4.76 -13.02 8.59
CA ALA A 337 -4.83 -11.59 8.29
C ALA A 337 -3.91 -11.24 7.12
N LEU A 338 -4.40 -10.44 6.16
CA LEU A 338 -3.67 -10.01 4.98
C LEU A 338 -3.80 -8.49 4.83
N ILE A 339 -2.66 -7.78 4.72
CA ILE A 339 -2.62 -6.31 4.54
C ILE A 339 -1.49 -5.96 3.58
N GLY A 340 -1.75 -5.07 2.60
CA GLY A 340 -0.71 -4.63 1.68
C GLY A 340 -1.17 -3.68 0.58
N SER A 341 -0.61 -3.85 -0.62
CA SER A 341 -0.86 -2.95 -1.76
C SER A 341 -1.83 -3.51 -2.82
N TYR A 342 -2.13 -4.82 -2.79
CA TYR A 342 -2.85 -5.53 -3.85
C TYR A 342 -4.34 -5.17 -3.93
N ASN A 343 -4.78 -4.64 -5.07
CA ASN A 343 -6.20 -4.41 -5.36
C ASN A 343 -6.83 -5.63 -6.04
N ILE A 344 -8.14 -5.79 -5.87
CA ILE A 344 -8.89 -6.79 -6.66
C ILE A 344 -9.19 -6.22 -8.04
N ASP A 345 -8.16 -6.16 -8.88
CA ASP A 345 -8.28 -5.71 -10.25
C ASP A 345 -7.26 -6.39 -11.19
N PRO A 346 -7.46 -6.33 -12.52
CA PRO A 346 -6.54 -6.93 -13.50
C PRO A 346 -5.14 -6.29 -13.51
N ARG A 347 -4.98 -5.04 -13.06
CA ARG A 347 -3.65 -4.40 -12.99
C ARG A 347 -2.80 -5.04 -11.92
N SER A 348 -3.34 -5.18 -10.70
CA SER A 348 -2.62 -5.82 -9.59
C SER A 348 -2.33 -7.28 -9.92
N GLN A 349 -3.25 -7.97 -10.61
CA GLN A 349 -3.00 -9.35 -11.02
C GLN A 349 -1.90 -9.51 -12.07
N ASN A 350 -1.79 -8.59 -13.07
CA ASN A 350 -1.03 -8.87 -14.29
C ASN A 350 0.05 -7.84 -14.63
N LEU A 351 -0.05 -6.61 -14.15
CA LEU A 351 0.75 -5.48 -14.63
C LEU A 351 1.60 -4.80 -13.57
N ASN A 352 1.08 -4.67 -12.36
CA ASN A 352 1.81 -4.04 -11.27
C ASN A 352 2.73 -5.04 -10.58
N THR A 353 3.73 -4.52 -9.86
CA THR A 353 4.34 -5.25 -8.75
C THR A 353 3.64 -4.83 -7.47
N GLU A 354 3.30 -5.80 -6.64
CA GLU A 354 2.53 -5.64 -5.39
C GLU A 354 3.24 -6.34 -4.24
N VAL A 355 2.90 -5.92 -3.02
CA VAL A 355 3.35 -6.57 -1.78
C VAL A 355 2.17 -6.80 -0.84
N MET A 356 2.22 -7.91 -0.07
CA MET A 356 1.26 -8.22 0.97
C MET A 356 1.98 -8.83 2.17
N CYS A 357 1.60 -8.41 3.37
CA CYS A 357 1.93 -9.14 4.60
C CYS A 357 0.81 -10.13 4.91
N VAL A 358 1.18 -11.35 5.21
CA VAL A 358 0.27 -12.43 5.62
C VAL A 358 0.68 -12.93 6.99
N VAL A 359 -0.27 -13.00 7.91
CA VAL A 359 -0.04 -13.46 9.27
C VAL A 359 -1.15 -14.42 9.66
N GLU A 360 -0.76 -15.58 10.21
CA GLU A 360 -1.70 -16.52 10.81
C GLU A 360 -1.73 -16.31 12.32
N ASP A 361 -2.68 -15.48 12.79
CA ASP A 361 -2.94 -15.22 14.21
C ASP A 361 -4.41 -14.81 14.38
N GLU A 362 -5.16 -15.57 15.20
CA GLU A 362 -6.61 -15.35 15.37
C GLU A 362 -6.93 -14.00 16.01
N ALA A 363 -6.12 -13.54 16.93
CA ALA A 363 -6.42 -12.30 17.62
C ALA A 363 -6.05 -11.08 16.77
N LEU A 364 -5.00 -11.15 15.94
CA LEU A 364 -4.69 -10.13 14.95
C LEU A 364 -5.75 -10.11 13.83
N ALA A 365 -6.19 -11.29 13.40
CA ALA A 365 -7.28 -11.42 12.44
C ALA A 365 -8.58 -10.80 12.98
N GLN A 366 -8.88 -10.96 14.28
CA GLN A 366 -10.03 -10.35 14.94
C GLN A 366 -9.87 -8.82 15.03
N GLU A 367 -8.67 -8.30 15.36
CA GLU A 367 -8.38 -6.86 15.35
C GLU A 367 -8.61 -6.25 13.96
N LEU A 368 -8.16 -6.95 12.91
CA LEU A 368 -8.39 -6.53 11.54
C LEU A 368 -9.89 -6.57 11.16
N LEU A 369 -10.62 -7.61 11.58
CA LEU A 369 -12.07 -7.70 11.37
C LEU A 369 -12.81 -6.55 12.06
N ASP A 370 -12.45 -6.21 13.30
CA ASP A 370 -13.06 -5.11 14.04
C ASP A 370 -12.83 -3.78 13.31
N SER A 371 -11.65 -3.58 12.75
CA SER A 371 -11.35 -2.41 11.93
C SER A 371 -12.13 -2.38 10.62
N ILE A 372 -12.26 -3.52 9.91
CA ILE A 372 -13.09 -3.63 8.70
C ILE A 372 -14.56 -3.39 9.02
N ASP A 373 -15.04 -3.83 10.18
CA ASP A 373 -16.42 -3.65 10.64
C ASP A 373 -16.81 -2.17 10.77
N LEU A 374 -15.91 -1.29 11.16
CA LEU A 374 -16.16 0.16 11.15
C LEU A 374 -16.54 0.68 9.75
N HIS A 375 -15.92 0.12 8.72
CA HIS A 375 -16.24 0.46 7.34
C HIS A 375 -17.53 -0.20 6.87
N LEU A 376 -17.80 -1.44 7.29
CA LEU A 376 -19.05 -2.18 6.99
C LEU A 376 -20.27 -1.50 7.60
N GLN A 377 -20.18 -0.97 8.83
CA GLN A 377 -21.24 -0.18 9.47
C GLN A 377 -21.60 1.08 8.66
N ASN A 378 -20.61 1.66 7.97
CA ASN A 378 -20.80 2.79 7.07
C ASN A 378 -20.90 2.35 5.60
N ALA A 379 -21.56 1.23 5.31
CA ALA A 379 -21.74 0.71 3.96
C ALA A 379 -23.19 0.38 3.63
N TRP A 380 -23.52 0.34 2.33
CA TRP A 380 -24.81 -0.18 1.83
C TRP A 380 -24.63 -1.64 1.40
N ARG A 381 -25.49 -2.51 1.85
CA ARG A 381 -25.58 -3.86 1.32
C ARG A 381 -26.17 -3.85 -0.08
N ILE A 382 -25.59 -4.61 -1.00
CA ILE A 382 -26.05 -4.76 -2.37
C ILE A 382 -26.85 -6.04 -2.51
N HIS A 383 -28.08 -5.93 -3.01
CA HIS A 383 -28.94 -7.09 -3.27
C HIS A 383 -28.66 -7.73 -4.64
N GLY A 384 -29.17 -8.95 -4.86
CA GLY A 384 -29.01 -9.70 -6.10
C GLY A 384 -29.58 -9.01 -7.36
N ASN A 385 -30.39 -7.95 -7.21
CA ASN A 385 -30.80 -7.07 -8.32
C ASN A 385 -29.75 -6.01 -8.67
N GLY A 386 -28.62 -5.95 -7.91
CA GLY A 386 -27.55 -4.97 -8.06
C GLY A 386 -27.91 -3.59 -7.50
N ARG A 387 -28.86 -3.48 -6.59
CA ARG A 387 -29.25 -2.22 -5.94
C ARG A 387 -28.96 -2.27 -4.44
N PRO A 388 -28.73 -1.13 -3.79
CA PRO A 388 -28.65 -1.06 -2.32
C PRO A 388 -29.96 -1.54 -1.66
N ALA A 389 -29.83 -2.03 -0.44
CA ALA A 389 -30.93 -2.57 0.37
C ALA A 389 -32.07 -1.58 0.65
N ARG A 390 -31.76 -0.30 0.71
CA ARG A 390 -32.72 0.80 0.73
C ARG A 390 -32.56 1.62 -0.54
N VAL A 391 -33.68 2.11 -1.11
CA VAL A 391 -33.72 2.91 -2.35
C VAL A 391 -33.21 4.34 -2.08
N GLU A 392 -32.15 4.48 -1.31
CA GLU A 392 -31.41 5.72 -1.25
C GLU A 392 -30.60 5.83 -2.54
N ARG A 393 -31.10 6.63 -3.49
CA ARG A 393 -30.26 7.14 -4.58
C ARG A 393 -29.02 7.71 -3.91
N TYR A 394 -27.81 7.33 -4.38
CA TYR A 394 -26.55 7.86 -3.83
C TYR A 394 -26.68 9.35 -3.48
N PRO A 395 -26.91 9.73 -2.21
CA PRO A 395 -27.09 11.12 -1.84
C PRO A 395 -25.77 11.84 -2.11
N ASN A 396 -25.85 13.05 -2.64
CA ASN A 396 -24.67 13.92 -2.86
C ASN A 396 -23.66 13.46 -3.92
N VAL A 397 -24.05 12.64 -4.88
CA VAL A 397 -23.23 12.38 -6.08
C VAL A 397 -23.60 13.37 -7.18
N SER A 398 -22.64 14.17 -7.62
CA SER A 398 -22.85 15.15 -8.68
C SER A 398 -23.31 14.49 -9.99
N HIS A 399 -24.18 15.18 -10.74
CA HIS A 399 -24.61 14.72 -12.07
C HIS A 399 -23.40 14.46 -12.99
N ALA A 400 -22.39 15.33 -12.95
CA ALA A 400 -21.14 15.16 -13.73
C ALA A 400 -20.43 13.85 -13.40
N LYS A 401 -20.35 13.43 -12.12
CA LYS A 401 -19.73 12.16 -11.73
C LYS A 401 -20.54 10.96 -12.23
N LYS A 402 -21.89 11.02 -12.19
CA LYS A 402 -22.77 9.98 -12.72
C LYS A 402 -22.61 9.83 -14.23
N VAL A 403 -22.59 10.94 -14.97
CA VAL A 403 -22.40 10.96 -16.43
C VAL A 403 -21.01 10.42 -16.80
N ARG A 404 -19.96 10.85 -16.11
CA ARG A 404 -18.59 10.33 -16.33
C ARG A 404 -18.52 8.82 -16.10
N ALA A 405 -19.12 8.31 -15.03
CA ALA A 405 -19.15 6.87 -14.74
C ALA A 405 -19.95 6.09 -15.81
N TRP A 406 -21.01 6.70 -16.34
CA TRP A 406 -21.78 6.11 -17.43
C TRP A 406 -20.97 6.08 -18.74
N LEU A 407 -20.32 7.19 -19.10
CA LEU A 407 -19.46 7.29 -20.30
C LEU A 407 -18.24 6.34 -20.20
N ALA A 408 -17.66 6.21 -19.02
CA ALA A 408 -16.51 5.32 -18.81
C ALA A 408 -16.81 3.86 -19.16
N ARG A 409 -18.08 3.42 -19.13
CA ARG A 409 -18.48 2.05 -19.54
C ARG A 409 -18.17 1.77 -21.00
N PHE A 410 -18.22 2.77 -21.87
CA PHE A 410 -17.89 2.60 -23.29
C PHE A 410 -16.39 2.37 -23.54
N LEU A 411 -15.54 2.79 -22.60
CA LEU A 411 -14.10 2.57 -22.66
C LEU A 411 -13.68 1.21 -22.07
N LEU A 412 -14.53 0.57 -21.25
CA LEU A 412 -14.22 -0.69 -20.58
C LEU A 412 -13.72 -1.80 -21.53
N PRO A 413 -14.33 -2.04 -22.71
CA PRO A 413 -13.83 -3.10 -23.60
C PRO A 413 -12.38 -2.94 -24.02
N ILE A 414 -11.87 -1.70 -24.00
CA ILE A 414 -10.50 -1.36 -24.41
C ILE A 414 -9.53 -1.39 -23.22
N VAL A 415 -10.00 -0.96 -22.04
CA VAL A 415 -9.11 -0.71 -20.89
C VAL A 415 -9.32 -1.68 -19.71
N GLU A 416 -10.27 -2.60 -19.78
CA GLU A 416 -10.62 -3.49 -18.65
C GLU A 416 -9.42 -4.31 -18.14
N ASN A 417 -8.55 -4.76 -19.03
CA ASN A 417 -7.33 -5.48 -18.65
C ASN A 417 -6.23 -4.56 -18.10
N GLN A 418 -6.49 -3.25 -18.09
CA GLN A 418 -5.56 -2.23 -17.58
C GLN A 418 -6.15 -1.45 -16.39
N LEU A 419 -7.31 -1.90 -15.88
CA LEU A 419 -7.97 -1.33 -14.69
C LEU A 419 -7.40 -1.92 -13.43
#